data_90c2fcf322c1681e2c0abeefbf083ce0
#
_entry.id   90c2fcf322c1681e2c0abeefbf083ce0
#
_cell.length_a   1.000
_cell.length_b   1.000
_cell.length_c   1.000
_cell.angle_alpha   90.00
_cell.angle_beta   90.00
_cell.angle_gamma   90.00
#
_symmetry.space_group_name_H-M   'P 1'
#
loop_
_entity.id
_entity.type
_entity.pdbx_description
1 polymer ?
#
loop_
_entity_poly.entity_id
_entity_poly.type
_entity_poly.pdbx_seq_one_letter_code
_entity_poly.pdbx_strand_id
1 'polypeptide(L)'
;LSLLIISFAIIFFLGAYVGSYKIFPYEVLDSSKDVLFEQKTIQNNQFFNQADVNSLIEINSESDISQKRDFLIEYFWDVGSFQRVKDKSQLPEVEIDISDSSYKDFQNLKRIDRLTVEMEYGINSVSYLFIPEQSNEKLILYHQGHGGDFLLGKDTIQFFLDRNFTVLAMAMPLLGMNNQPVVEIDGLGEMKLISHKKLR
;
A
#
# COMPACT_ATOMS: atom_id res chain seq x y z
N LEU A 1 -9.56 -20.83 -44.96
CA LEU A 1 -8.79 -20.14 -43.92
C LEU A 1 -9.43 -18.80 -43.55
N SER A 2 -9.77 -17.97 -44.54
CA SER A 2 -10.32 -16.61 -44.31
C SER A 2 -11.65 -16.60 -43.53
N LEU A 3 -12.58 -17.51 -43.82
CA LEU A 3 -13.85 -17.68 -43.14
C LEU A 3 -13.66 -18.03 -41.65
N LEU A 4 -12.67 -18.84 -41.33
CA LEU A 4 -12.36 -19.25 -39.96
C LEU A 4 -11.79 -18.10 -39.14
N ILE A 5 -10.94 -17.28 -39.74
CA ILE A 5 -10.37 -16.08 -39.10
C ILE A 5 -11.47 -15.05 -38.79
N ILE A 6 -12.41 -14.85 -39.76
CA ILE A 6 -13.54 -13.93 -39.59
C ILE A 6 -14.45 -14.41 -38.46
N SER A 7 -14.75 -15.73 -38.39
CA SER A 7 -15.56 -16.29 -37.31
C SER A 7 -14.92 -16.11 -35.94
N PHE A 8 -13.61 -16.32 -35.79
CA PHE A 8 -12.89 -16.08 -34.53
C PHE A 8 -12.92 -14.61 -34.14
N ALA A 9 -12.74 -13.69 -35.08
CA ALA A 9 -12.80 -12.27 -34.82
C ALA A 9 -14.22 -11.86 -34.31
N ILE A 10 -15.27 -12.35 -34.95
CA ILE A 10 -16.66 -12.06 -34.53
C ILE A 10 -16.92 -12.59 -33.12
N ILE A 11 -16.50 -13.82 -32.79
CA ILE A 11 -16.70 -14.41 -31.47
C ILE A 11 -15.93 -13.62 -30.42
N PHE A 12 -14.69 -13.21 -30.73
CA PHE A 12 -13.86 -12.40 -29.82
C PHE A 12 -14.50 -11.05 -29.51
N PHE A 13 -14.92 -10.31 -30.54
CA PHE A 13 -15.55 -9.00 -30.35
C PHE A 13 -16.89 -9.11 -29.63
N LEU A 14 -17.66 -10.14 -29.91
CA LEU A 14 -18.93 -10.40 -29.24
C LEU A 14 -18.71 -10.73 -27.76
N GLY A 15 -17.69 -11.53 -27.43
CA GLY A 15 -17.30 -11.83 -26.06
C GLY A 15 -16.79 -10.60 -25.32
N ALA A 16 -15.98 -9.77 -25.96
CA ALA A 16 -15.49 -8.51 -25.40
C ALA A 16 -16.67 -7.53 -25.15
N TYR A 17 -17.61 -7.44 -26.06
CA TYR A 17 -18.80 -6.60 -25.92
C TYR A 17 -19.68 -7.08 -24.74
N VAL A 18 -20.00 -8.37 -24.69
CA VAL A 18 -20.78 -8.98 -23.60
C VAL A 18 -20.08 -8.75 -22.23
N GLY A 19 -18.76 -8.93 -22.16
CA GLY A 19 -17.99 -8.72 -20.93
C GLY A 19 -17.94 -7.25 -20.50
N SER A 20 -17.76 -6.33 -21.46
CA SER A 20 -17.68 -4.89 -21.17
C SER A 20 -18.99 -4.28 -20.70
N TYR A 21 -20.10 -4.72 -21.28
CA TYR A 21 -21.44 -4.20 -20.95
C TYR A 21 -22.21 -5.05 -19.97
N LYS A 22 -21.66 -6.19 -19.54
CA LYS A 22 -22.27 -7.14 -18.59
C LYS A 22 -23.67 -7.56 -18.95
N ILE A 23 -23.94 -7.75 -20.26
CA ILE A 23 -25.25 -8.19 -20.78
C ILE A 23 -25.28 -9.71 -20.89
N PHE A 24 -26.49 -10.26 -21.07
CA PHE A 24 -26.69 -11.70 -21.33
C PHE A 24 -25.72 -12.23 -22.41
N PRO A 25 -25.00 -13.35 -22.21
CA PRO A 25 -25.09 -14.32 -21.08
C PRO A 25 -24.12 -14.05 -19.90
N TYR A 26 -23.55 -12.84 -19.79
CA TYR A 26 -22.58 -12.51 -18.73
C TYR A 26 -23.11 -12.77 -17.31
N GLU A 27 -24.35 -12.35 -17.02
CA GLU A 27 -24.96 -12.55 -15.70
C GLU A 27 -25.11 -14.04 -15.34
N VAL A 28 -25.41 -14.90 -16.32
CA VAL A 28 -25.51 -16.34 -16.09
C VAL A 28 -24.15 -16.96 -15.80
N LEU A 29 -23.13 -16.51 -16.53
CA LEU A 29 -21.74 -16.97 -16.32
C LEU A 29 -21.17 -16.48 -14.98
N ASP A 30 -21.46 -15.26 -14.60
CA ASP A 30 -21.01 -14.67 -13.33
C ASP A 30 -21.69 -15.36 -12.14
N SER A 31 -23.00 -15.61 -12.21
CA SER A 31 -23.75 -16.38 -11.20
C SER A 31 -23.22 -17.81 -11.07
N SER A 32 -22.86 -18.45 -12.18
CA SER A 32 -22.29 -19.80 -12.16
C SER A 32 -20.90 -19.82 -11.54
N LYS A 33 -20.12 -18.77 -11.75
CA LYS A 33 -18.81 -18.56 -11.13
C LYS A 33 -18.96 -18.39 -9.61
N ASP A 34 -19.91 -17.58 -9.16
CA ASP A 34 -20.15 -17.35 -7.74
C ASP A 34 -20.52 -18.64 -7.01
N VAL A 35 -21.38 -19.48 -7.60
CA VAL A 35 -21.73 -20.80 -7.05
C VAL A 35 -20.49 -21.71 -6.95
N LEU A 36 -19.60 -21.72 -7.95
CA LEU A 36 -18.38 -22.51 -7.94
C LEU A 36 -17.37 -21.98 -6.91
N PHE A 37 -17.28 -20.67 -6.77
CA PHE A 37 -16.41 -20.04 -5.76
C PHE A 37 -16.97 -20.20 -4.35
N GLU A 38 -18.28 -20.12 -4.18
CA GLU A 38 -18.95 -20.32 -2.90
C GLU A 38 -18.75 -21.74 -2.40
N GLN A 39 -18.83 -22.76 -3.26
CA GLN A 39 -18.47 -24.13 -2.90
C GLN A 39 -17.01 -24.28 -2.47
N LYS A 40 -16.09 -23.58 -3.15
CA LYS A 40 -14.67 -23.61 -2.77
C LYS A 40 -14.41 -22.86 -1.46
N THR A 41 -15.13 -21.78 -1.21
CA THR A 41 -15.08 -21.02 0.05
C THR A 41 -15.66 -21.82 1.21
N ILE A 42 -16.77 -22.56 0.99
CA ILE A 42 -17.37 -23.43 1.99
C ILE A 42 -16.39 -24.57 2.40
N GLN A 43 -15.69 -25.18 1.43
CA GLN A 43 -14.68 -26.18 1.74
C GLN A 43 -13.51 -25.60 2.56
N ASN A 44 -13.04 -24.41 2.23
CA ASN A 44 -12.01 -23.72 3.02
C ASN A 44 -12.51 -23.32 4.41
N ASN A 45 -13.74 -22.84 4.52
CA ASN A 45 -14.36 -22.51 5.81
C ASN A 45 -14.55 -23.72 6.73
N GLN A 46 -14.79 -24.92 6.18
CA GLN A 46 -14.85 -26.14 7.00
C GLN A 46 -13.51 -26.45 7.66
N PHE A 47 -12.39 -26.21 6.97
CA PHE A 47 -11.07 -26.37 7.55
C PHE A 47 -10.82 -25.36 8.69
N PHE A 48 -11.22 -24.10 8.53
CA PHE A 48 -11.05 -23.09 9.56
C PHE A 48 -12.02 -23.28 10.73
N ASN A 49 -13.25 -23.74 10.48
CA ASN A 49 -14.23 -23.99 11.53
C ASN A 49 -13.87 -25.21 12.43
N GLN A 50 -12.98 -26.07 11.96
CA GLN A 50 -12.47 -27.21 12.75
C GLN A 50 -11.17 -26.87 13.49
N ALA A 51 -10.55 -25.75 13.20
CA ALA A 51 -9.36 -25.31 13.91
C ALA A 51 -9.76 -24.85 15.33
N ASP A 52 -9.20 -25.48 16.33
CA ASP A 52 -9.26 -24.95 17.68
C ASP A 52 -8.39 -23.71 17.78
N VAL A 53 -9.03 -22.55 17.61
CA VAL A 53 -8.34 -21.25 17.64
C VAL A 53 -7.63 -21.04 18.98
N ASN A 54 -8.17 -21.58 20.07
CA ASN A 54 -7.56 -21.45 21.39
C ASN A 54 -6.24 -22.23 21.47
N SER A 55 -6.13 -23.35 20.77
CA SER A 55 -4.88 -24.12 20.72
C SER A 55 -3.77 -23.43 19.92
N LEU A 56 -4.13 -22.43 19.08
CA LEU A 56 -3.18 -21.61 18.32
C LEU A 56 -2.70 -20.38 19.10
N ILE A 57 -3.35 -20.05 20.22
CA ILE A 57 -2.97 -18.94 21.07
C ILE A 57 -1.84 -19.41 21.99
N GLU A 58 -0.64 -18.96 21.70
CA GLU A 58 0.55 -19.32 22.47
C GLU A 58 1.01 -18.18 23.41
N ILE A 59 0.15 -17.18 23.64
CA ILE A 59 0.40 -16.08 24.59
C ILE A 59 -0.41 -16.36 25.83
N ASN A 60 0.25 -16.83 26.89
CA ASN A 60 -0.38 -17.19 28.15
C ASN A 60 0.03 -16.27 29.29
N SER A 61 1.04 -15.43 29.08
CA SER A 61 1.57 -14.50 30.06
C SER A 61 2.10 -13.23 29.41
N GLU A 62 2.30 -12.18 30.18
CA GLU A 62 2.88 -10.92 29.71
C GLU A 62 4.30 -11.09 29.15
N SER A 63 5.08 -12.02 29.71
CA SER A 63 6.42 -12.34 29.22
C SER A 63 6.41 -12.94 27.81
N ASP A 64 5.37 -13.68 27.44
CA ASP A 64 5.26 -14.31 26.12
C ASP A 64 5.08 -13.24 25.03
N ILE A 65 4.48 -12.09 25.37
CA ILE A 65 4.27 -10.97 24.43
C ILE A 65 5.61 -10.45 23.91
N SER A 66 6.57 -10.22 24.79
CA SER A 66 7.90 -9.74 24.38
C SER A 66 8.61 -10.76 23.51
N GLN A 67 8.59 -12.03 23.88
CA GLN A 67 9.21 -13.09 23.11
C GLN A 67 8.57 -13.27 21.72
N LYS A 68 7.25 -13.25 21.64
CA LYS A 68 6.54 -13.35 20.34
C LYS A 68 6.77 -12.13 19.47
N ARG A 69 6.85 -10.94 20.07
CA ARG A 69 7.18 -9.71 19.36
C ARG A 69 8.60 -9.78 18.76
N ASP A 70 9.57 -10.22 19.53
CA ASP A 70 10.96 -10.33 19.05
C ASP A 70 11.06 -11.38 17.92
N PHE A 71 10.37 -12.51 18.06
CA PHE A 71 10.25 -13.51 17.01
C PHE A 71 9.63 -12.94 15.72
N LEU A 72 8.54 -12.16 15.83
CA LEU A 72 7.91 -11.52 14.65
C LEU A 72 8.83 -10.50 13.99
N ILE A 73 9.58 -9.73 14.78
CA ILE A 73 10.55 -8.77 14.26
C ILE A 73 11.64 -9.50 13.47
N GLU A 74 12.21 -10.55 14.04
CA GLU A 74 13.21 -11.37 13.38
C GLU A 74 12.67 -12.02 12.10
N TYR A 75 11.47 -12.57 12.17
CA TYR A 75 10.83 -13.22 11.01
C TYR A 75 10.57 -12.28 9.84
N PHE A 76 10.12 -11.05 10.10
CA PHE A 76 9.76 -10.10 9.04
C PHE A 76 10.94 -9.27 8.54
N TRP A 77 11.90 -8.96 9.39
CA TRP A 77 12.99 -8.01 9.07
C TRP A 77 14.38 -8.63 9.17
N ASP A 78 14.49 -9.91 9.52
CA ASP A 78 15.78 -10.61 9.68
C ASP A 78 16.75 -9.87 10.63
N VAL A 79 16.19 -9.21 11.62
CA VAL A 79 16.95 -8.44 12.64
C VAL A 79 16.49 -8.85 14.02
N GLY A 80 17.44 -9.08 14.93
CA GLY A 80 17.14 -9.52 16.30
C GLY A 80 16.42 -8.48 17.17
N SER A 81 16.37 -7.22 16.75
CA SER A 81 15.55 -6.16 17.36
C SER A 81 15.51 -4.94 16.49
N PHE A 82 14.43 -4.15 16.57
CA PHE A 82 14.44 -2.81 16.02
C PHE A 82 15.47 -1.96 16.76
N GLN A 83 16.55 -1.63 16.08
CA GLN A 83 17.46 -0.62 16.59
C GLN A 83 16.76 0.73 16.50
N ARG A 84 16.66 1.44 17.62
CA ARG A 84 16.28 2.85 17.57
C ARG A 84 17.33 3.57 16.74
N VAL A 85 16.89 4.44 15.84
CA VAL A 85 17.76 5.34 15.10
C VAL A 85 18.72 6.02 16.08
N LYS A 86 19.98 5.59 16.11
CA LYS A 86 21.00 6.11 17.02
C LYS A 86 21.88 7.14 16.33
N ASP A 87 21.90 7.11 15.01
CA ASP A 87 22.71 7.98 14.18
C ASP A 87 21.83 9.07 13.55
N LYS A 88 22.27 10.32 13.67
CA LYS A 88 21.60 11.45 13.04
C LYS A 88 21.60 11.37 11.52
N SER A 89 22.52 10.64 10.90
CA SER A 89 22.54 10.39 9.46
C SER A 89 21.33 9.57 8.96
N GLN A 90 20.64 8.87 9.85
CA GLN A 90 19.41 8.11 9.55
C GLN A 90 18.13 8.92 9.77
N LEU A 91 18.27 10.20 10.18
CA LEU A 91 17.11 11.09 10.27
C LEU A 91 16.68 11.53 8.87
N PRO A 92 15.39 11.74 8.64
CA PRO A 92 14.94 12.26 7.37
C PRO A 92 15.57 13.62 7.07
N GLU A 93 15.92 13.84 5.81
CA GLU A 93 16.13 15.18 5.30
C GLU A 93 14.78 15.91 5.28
N VAL A 94 14.75 17.13 5.81
CA VAL A 94 13.51 17.90 5.93
C VAL A 94 13.62 19.18 5.11
N GLU A 95 12.75 19.32 4.12
CA GLU A 95 12.51 20.56 3.38
C GLU A 95 11.24 21.20 3.92
N ILE A 96 11.39 22.36 4.55
CA ILE A 96 10.31 23.06 5.25
C ILE A 96 9.54 23.95 4.26
N ASP A 97 8.20 23.97 4.38
CA ASP A 97 7.30 24.87 3.68
C ASP A 97 7.42 24.76 2.14
N ILE A 98 7.31 23.53 1.63
CA ILE A 98 7.32 23.29 0.18
C ILE A 98 6.05 23.84 -0.47
N SER A 99 6.21 24.37 -1.69
CA SER A 99 5.09 24.76 -2.51
C SER A 99 4.66 23.61 -3.42
N ASP A 100 3.49 23.03 -3.15
CA ASP A 100 2.89 22.01 -4.01
C ASP A 100 1.48 22.44 -4.44
N SER A 101 1.35 22.74 -5.74
CA SER A 101 0.09 23.21 -6.34
C SER A 101 -1.08 22.22 -6.18
N SER A 102 -0.79 20.95 -5.91
CA SER A 102 -1.79 19.94 -5.70
C SER A 102 -2.63 20.17 -4.43
N TYR A 103 -2.11 20.94 -3.47
CA TYR A 103 -2.73 21.18 -2.15
C TYR A 103 -3.06 22.66 -1.93
N LYS A 104 -2.96 23.51 -2.97
CA LYS A 104 -3.24 24.95 -2.87
C LYS A 104 -4.63 25.32 -2.35
N ASP A 105 -5.60 24.41 -2.53
CA ASP A 105 -7.01 24.62 -2.15
C ASP A 105 -7.32 24.09 -0.74
N PHE A 106 -6.32 23.54 -0.03
CA PHE A 106 -6.50 23.03 1.32
C PHE A 106 -6.81 24.18 2.29
N GLN A 107 -7.83 23.94 3.13
CA GLN A 107 -8.21 24.84 4.21
C GLN A 107 -7.47 24.46 5.48
N ASN A 108 -7.28 25.41 6.39
CA ASN A 108 -6.61 25.22 7.66
C ASN A 108 -5.20 24.58 7.53
N LEU A 109 -4.53 24.82 6.41
CA LEU A 109 -3.18 24.37 6.14
C LEU A 109 -2.19 25.51 6.33
N LYS A 110 -1.31 25.41 7.30
CA LYS A 110 -0.24 26.40 7.55
C LYS A 110 0.93 26.21 6.61
N ARG A 111 1.39 24.97 6.46
CA ARG A 111 2.51 24.61 5.57
C ARG A 111 2.58 23.10 5.33
N ILE A 112 3.37 22.73 4.35
CA ILE A 112 3.73 21.34 4.06
C ILE A 112 5.25 21.22 4.18
N ASP A 113 5.72 20.27 4.98
CA ASP A 113 7.13 19.91 5.03
C ASP A 113 7.34 18.59 4.30
N ARG A 114 8.39 18.50 3.46
CA ARG A 114 8.78 17.25 2.78
C ARG A 114 9.86 16.56 3.57
N LEU A 115 9.64 15.30 3.90
CA LEU A 115 10.59 14.44 4.58
C LEU A 115 11.10 13.39 3.60
N THR A 116 12.41 13.27 3.46
CA THR A 116 13.04 12.25 2.61
C THR A 116 13.91 11.37 3.48
N VAL A 117 13.64 10.07 3.49
CA VAL A 117 14.45 9.06 4.16
C VAL A 117 15.19 8.28 3.09
N GLU A 118 16.50 8.32 3.13
CA GLU A 118 17.33 7.44 2.32
C GLU A 118 17.28 6.02 2.90
N MET A 119 16.93 5.09 2.05
CA MET A 119 16.85 3.66 2.35
C MET A 119 18.02 2.92 1.70
N GLU A 120 18.13 1.63 1.95
CA GLU A 120 19.12 0.79 1.28
C GLU A 120 18.98 0.87 -0.25
N TYR A 121 20.10 0.63 -0.94
CA TYR A 121 20.19 0.60 -2.41
C TYR A 121 19.85 1.93 -3.10
N GLY A 122 20.04 3.07 -2.43
CA GLY A 122 19.73 4.38 -3.00
C GLY A 122 18.25 4.65 -3.23
N ILE A 123 17.38 3.85 -2.61
CA ILE A 123 15.94 4.07 -2.65
C ILE A 123 15.57 5.13 -1.61
N ASN A 124 14.77 6.12 -2.01
CA ASN A 124 14.28 7.14 -1.11
C ASN A 124 12.80 6.93 -0.79
N SER A 125 12.44 7.16 0.46
CA SER A 125 11.05 7.25 0.90
C SER A 125 10.71 8.70 1.17
N VAL A 126 9.79 9.25 0.39
CA VAL A 126 9.31 10.63 0.53
C VAL A 126 7.95 10.62 1.22
N SER A 127 7.80 11.51 2.19
CA SER A 127 6.56 11.73 2.93
C SER A 127 6.29 13.22 3.05
N TYR A 128 5.03 13.60 3.13
CA TYR A 128 4.62 14.97 3.38
C TYR A 128 4.02 15.12 4.77
N LEU A 129 4.48 16.12 5.51
CA LEU A 129 3.94 16.50 6.80
C LEU A 129 3.08 17.74 6.61
N PHE A 130 1.76 17.57 6.66
CA PHE A 130 0.78 18.63 6.60
C PHE A 130 0.55 19.19 8.00
N ILE A 131 0.83 20.47 8.18
CA ILE A 131 0.74 21.15 9.47
C ILE A 131 -0.43 22.11 9.42
N PRO A 132 -1.43 21.98 10.30
CA PRO A 132 -2.58 22.90 10.35
C PRO A 132 -2.19 24.27 10.93
N GLU A 133 -3.00 25.31 10.66
CA GLU A 133 -2.84 26.64 11.24
C GLU A 133 -2.80 26.60 12.78
N GLN A 134 -3.67 25.78 13.36
CA GLN A 134 -3.73 25.54 14.80
C GLN A 134 -3.63 24.03 15.04
N SER A 135 -2.53 23.59 15.62
CA SER A 135 -2.36 22.17 15.93
C SER A 135 -2.97 21.79 17.27
N ASN A 136 -3.64 20.64 17.32
CA ASN A 136 -4.07 20.00 18.56
C ASN A 136 -2.99 19.10 19.18
N GLU A 137 -1.74 19.21 18.69
CA GLU A 137 -0.57 18.43 19.15
C GLU A 137 -0.68 16.91 18.90
N LYS A 138 -1.59 16.49 18.04
CA LYS A 138 -1.75 15.07 17.66
C LYS A 138 -1.35 14.86 16.23
N LEU A 139 -0.72 13.73 15.98
CA LEU A 139 -0.24 13.29 14.68
C LEU A 139 -1.08 12.12 14.15
N ILE A 140 -1.52 12.22 12.93
CA ILE A 140 -2.10 11.12 12.15
C ILE A 140 -1.05 10.62 11.16
N LEU A 141 -0.76 9.34 11.19
CA LEU A 141 -0.01 8.67 10.13
C LEU A 141 -1.02 8.22 9.07
N TYR A 142 -0.95 8.83 7.90
CA TYR A 142 -1.83 8.49 6.79
C TYR A 142 -1.04 7.72 5.73
N HIS A 143 -1.48 6.52 5.44
CA HIS A 143 -0.92 5.68 4.41
C HIS A 143 -2.01 5.32 3.41
N GLN A 144 -1.82 5.76 2.16
CA GLN A 144 -2.73 5.41 1.07
C GLN A 144 -2.61 3.92 0.76
N GLY A 145 -3.75 3.29 0.44
CA GLY A 145 -3.79 1.88 0.08
C GLY A 145 -3.02 1.55 -1.19
N HIS A 146 -2.97 0.28 -1.52
CA HIS A 146 -2.26 -0.26 -2.68
C HIS A 146 -2.62 0.47 -3.99
N GLY A 147 -1.64 0.95 -4.69
CA GLY A 147 -1.80 1.64 -5.97
C GLY A 147 -1.99 3.15 -5.86
N GLY A 148 -1.89 3.73 -4.65
CA GLY A 148 -2.01 5.16 -4.44
C GLY A 148 -0.77 5.84 -3.89
N ASP A 149 -0.54 7.04 -4.36
CA ASP A 149 0.14 8.06 -3.60
C ASP A 149 -0.90 8.82 -2.77
N PHE A 150 -0.47 9.62 -1.81
CA PHE A 150 -1.42 10.36 -0.97
C PHE A 150 -2.14 11.50 -1.71
N LEU A 151 -1.89 11.74 -2.99
CA LEU A 151 -2.71 12.62 -3.83
C LEU A 151 -4.14 12.13 -3.94
N LEU A 152 -4.35 10.82 -3.95
CA LEU A 152 -5.68 10.21 -3.96
C LEU A 152 -6.42 10.39 -2.63
N GLY A 153 -5.69 10.68 -1.54
CA GLY A 153 -6.22 10.83 -0.20
C GLY A 153 -6.48 12.26 0.24
N LYS A 154 -6.56 13.22 -0.67
CA LYS A 154 -6.73 14.64 -0.33
C LYS A 154 -7.88 14.91 0.64
N ASP A 155 -9.04 14.35 0.35
CA ASP A 155 -10.23 14.55 1.19
C ASP A 155 -10.02 14.03 2.62
N THR A 156 -9.30 12.91 2.75
CA THR A 156 -8.96 12.35 4.06
C THR A 156 -7.96 13.23 4.81
N ILE A 157 -6.94 13.73 4.11
CA ILE A 157 -5.96 14.66 4.71
C ILE A 157 -6.66 15.94 5.14
N GLN A 158 -7.50 16.54 4.27
CA GLN A 158 -8.30 17.72 4.59
C GLN A 158 -9.20 17.50 5.80
N PHE A 159 -9.88 16.35 5.86
CA PHE A 159 -10.74 15.98 7.01
C PHE A 159 -9.99 16.05 8.35
N PHE A 160 -8.74 15.61 8.39
CA PHE A 160 -7.93 15.67 9.60
C PHE A 160 -7.40 17.08 9.88
N LEU A 161 -6.99 17.82 8.84
CA LEU A 161 -6.57 19.21 8.99
C LEU A 161 -7.68 20.09 9.56
N ASP A 162 -8.92 19.92 9.10
CA ASP A 162 -10.10 20.64 9.62
C ASP A 162 -10.35 20.38 11.11
N ARG A 163 -9.75 19.31 11.65
CA ARG A 163 -9.80 18.94 13.06
C ARG A 163 -8.50 19.22 13.81
N ASN A 164 -7.65 20.05 13.20
CA ASN A 164 -6.39 20.51 13.77
C ASN A 164 -5.35 19.41 14.00
N PHE A 165 -5.48 18.26 13.34
CA PHE A 165 -4.44 17.23 13.38
C PHE A 165 -3.29 17.57 12.41
N THR A 166 -2.08 17.34 12.86
CA THR A 166 -0.95 17.22 11.95
C THR A 166 -1.02 15.86 11.23
N VAL A 167 -0.79 15.83 9.92
CA VAL A 167 -0.89 14.60 9.13
C VAL A 167 0.45 14.30 8.46
N LEU A 168 1.05 13.16 8.79
CA LEU A 168 2.18 12.61 8.04
C LEU A 168 1.64 11.64 6.99
N ALA A 169 1.65 12.07 5.73
CA ALA A 169 1.17 11.27 4.62
C ALA A 169 2.34 10.57 3.91
N MET A 170 2.22 9.26 3.76
CA MET A 170 3.23 8.40 3.16
C MET A 170 2.70 7.73 1.90
N ALA A 171 3.53 7.63 0.87
CA ALA A 171 3.28 6.84 -0.31
C ALA A 171 3.97 5.47 -0.21
N MET A 172 3.42 4.46 -0.90
CA MET A 172 4.08 3.16 -0.98
C MET A 172 5.40 3.25 -1.75
N PRO A 173 6.39 2.40 -1.44
CA PRO A 173 7.59 2.29 -2.25
C PRO A 173 7.25 2.10 -3.72
N LEU A 174 8.01 2.76 -4.60
CA LEU A 174 7.87 2.73 -6.06
C LEU A 174 6.55 3.28 -6.62
N LEU A 175 5.75 3.94 -5.79
CA LEU A 175 4.50 4.57 -6.22
C LEU A 175 4.52 6.08 -5.99
N GLY A 176 3.82 6.81 -6.86
CA GLY A 176 3.72 8.26 -6.76
C GLY A 176 5.08 8.93 -6.70
N MET A 177 5.30 9.74 -5.67
CA MET A 177 6.57 10.44 -5.45
C MET A 177 7.75 9.52 -5.06
N ASN A 178 7.48 8.28 -4.67
CA ASN A 178 8.48 7.26 -4.41
C ASN A 178 8.81 6.43 -5.66
N ASN A 179 8.35 6.85 -6.84
CA ASN A 179 8.64 6.16 -8.08
C ASN A 179 10.10 6.38 -8.47
N GLN A 180 10.90 5.33 -8.32
CA GLN A 180 12.31 5.27 -8.73
C GLN A 180 12.48 4.14 -9.73
N PRO A 181 12.29 4.42 -11.05
CA PRO A 181 12.28 3.37 -12.07
C PRO A 181 13.62 2.68 -12.26
N VAL A 182 14.70 3.31 -11.81
CA VAL A 182 16.06 2.80 -11.92
C VAL A 182 16.79 3.03 -10.60
N VAL A 183 17.38 1.98 -10.06
CA VAL A 183 18.25 2.04 -8.89
C VAL A 183 19.57 1.35 -9.18
N GLU A 184 20.65 1.78 -8.55
CA GLU A 184 21.94 1.12 -8.64
C GLU A 184 22.17 0.30 -7.37
N ILE A 185 22.44 -0.99 -7.53
CA ILE A 185 22.68 -1.91 -6.42
C ILE A 185 24.12 -2.37 -6.48
N ASP A 186 24.84 -2.19 -5.40
CA ASP A 186 26.22 -2.61 -5.27
C ASP A 186 26.38 -4.10 -5.62
N GLY A 187 27.29 -4.38 -6.55
CA GLY A 187 27.56 -5.74 -7.03
C GLY A 187 26.59 -6.28 -8.08
N LEU A 188 25.44 -5.64 -8.30
CA LEU A 188 24.45 -6.03 -9.32
C LEU A 188 24.32 -4.99 -10.44
N GLY A 189 24.79 -3.74 -10.21
CA GLY A 189 24.66 -2.63 -11.13
C GLY A 189 23.26 -2.06 -11.23
N GLU A 190 22.96 -1.41 -12.35
CA GLU A 190 21.68 -0.74 -12.60
C GLU A 190 20.52 -1.75 -12.72
N MET A 191 19.52 -1.58 -11.88
CA MET A 191 18.30 -2.40 -11.86
C MET A 191 17.06 -1.54 -12.16
N LYS A 192 16.25 -2.00 -13.12
CA LYS A 192 14.96 -1.36 -13.45
C LYS A 192 13.86 -1.91 -12.56
N LEU A 193 13.31 -1.04 -11.71
CA LEU A 193 12.20 -1.34 -10.84
C LEU A 193 10.90 -0.93 -11.53
N ILE A 194 10.35 -1.81 -12.37
CA ILE A 194 9.11 -1.53 -13.11
C ILE A 194 7.84 -1.98 -12.39
N SER A 195 7.99 -2.65 -11.28
CA SER A 195 6.86 -3.00 -10.39
C SER A 195 7.36 -3.44 -9.01
N HIS A 196 6.53 -3.27 -7.99
CA HIS A 196 6.78 -3.73 -6.62
C HIS A 196 7.02 -5.25 -6.50
N LYS A 197 6.65 -6.04 -7.51
CA LYS A 197 6.94 -7.49 -7.56
C LYS A 197 8.41 -7.80 -7.70
N LYS A 198 9.23 -6.85 -8.13
CA LYS A 198 10.68 -7.04 -8.28
C LYS A 198 11.47 -6.77 -6.99
N LEU A 199 10.80 -6.26 -5.94
CA LEU A 199 11.40 -6.02 -4.62
C LEU A 199 11.28 -7.23 -3.67
N ARG A 200 10.77 -8.36 -4.15
CA ARG A 200 10.65 -9.60 -3.38
C ARG A 200 11.80 -10.55 -3.67
#